data_c5e2268834184d909cc3f0ae1b0ea0ee
#
_entry.id   c5e2268834184d909cc3f0ae1b0ea0ee
#
_cell.length_a   1.000
_cell.length_b   1.000
_cell.length_c   1.000
_cell.angle_alpha   90.00
_cell.angle_beta   90.00
_cell.angle_gamma   90.00
#
_symmetry.space_group_name_H-M   'P 1'
#
loop_
_entity.id
_entity.type
_entity.pdbx_description
1 polymer ?
#
loop_
_entity_poly.entity_id
_entity_poly.type
_entity_poly.pdbx_seq_one_letter_code
_entity_poly.pdbx_strand_id
1 'polypeptide(L)'
;MEVDLPNGWRPREYQLPAWRYLQGGGLHAELIWHRRAGKDDICLHHAACAVFRRQANYWHMLPLATQARKAIWDAINPHTGRKRIDEAFPLELRKATRSQEMQIEFVNGSTWQVVGSDNFNALVGSAPAGIVYSEWALSNPAARAYLRPILAENGGWQLFITTPRGRNHARQTFDAAKKIAAAGGDAFAQILTAEQTSVFTAEHLQAERLTYIAEFGPDVGQSLFEQEFLCSFDAAILGAVLGRWLGRARSSGRMLDGGVFDPTGAPVCISSDLGFRDTSSWWFWQPRLDGFGLVGYLGRSGMDADDWIEELKVYMTERGFTLGQIWLPHDARNKTFATKHSPMERFLQAFGADRVRVVPQTKIADRINAARRVVERCVFDEGACADGVSGLESWSFEYDSETKIFSREPAHNWASHPGDAYSYGAQMMEAAPPPVEEKPKARFLHEMTADEIFWPANDSGRTLESDGY
;
A
#
# COMPACT_ATOMS: atom_id res chain seq x y z
N MET A 1 -25.50 -13.72 29.93
CA MET A 1 -24.59 -14.75 30.50
C MET A 1 -23.25 -14.08 30.68
N GLU A 2 -22.78 -13.95 31.89
CA GLU A 2 -21.43 -13.47 32.17
C GLU A 2 -20.48 -14.65 31.92
N VAL A 3 -19.49 -14.46 31.06
CA VAL A 3 -18.51 -15.52 30.73
C VAL A 3 -17.17 -15.04 31.20
N ASP A 4 -16.58 -15.76 32.13
CA ASP A 4 -15.19 -15.51 32.53
C ASP A 4 -14.23 -15.91 31.39
N LEU A 5 -13.44 -14.94 30.95
CA LEU A 5 -12.42 -15.18 29.94
C LEU A 5 -11.23 -15.92 30.56
N PRO A 6 -10.47 -16.67 29.71
CA PRO A 6 -9.31 -17.40 30.17
C PRO A 6 -8.36 -16.52 31.01
N ASN A 7 -7.82 -17.09 32.08
CA ASN A 7 -6.90 -16.42 33.01
C ASN A 7 -7.44 -15.12 33.63
N GLY A 8 -8.78 -14.93 33.69
CA GLY A 8 -9.40 -13.75 34.25
C GLY A 8 -9.12 -12.46 33.46
N TRP A 9 -8.76 -12.58 32.18
CA TRP A 9 -8.51 -11.42 31.32
C TRP A 9 -9.75 -10.54 31.23
N ARG A 10 -9.52 -9.25 31.33
CA ARG A 10 -10.58 -8.21 31.16
C ARG A 10 -10.08 -7.12 30.24
N PRO A 11 -10.93 -6.60 29.34
CA PRO A 11 -10.56 -5.43 28.54
C PRO A 11 -10.34 -4.23 29.46
N ARG A 12 -9.33 -3.43 29.15
CA ARG A 12 -9.08 -2.16 29.85
C ARG A 12 -10.19 -1.16 29.51
N GLU A 13 -10.39 -0.15 30.34
CA GLU A 13 -11.49 0.83 30.14
C GLU A 13 -11.53 1.42 28.74
N TYR A 14 -10.38 1.83 28.23
CA TYR A 14 -10.28 2.40 26.87
C TYR A 14 -10.52 1.38 25.76
N GLN A 15 -10.43 0.08 26.02
CA GLN A 15 -10.73 -1.01 25.08
C GLN A 15 -12.22 -1.37 25.07
N LEU A 16 -12.98 -1.00 26.12
CA LEU A 16 -14.39 -1.38 26.27
C LEU A 16 -15.28 -1.01 25.07
N PRO A 17 -15.17 0.17 24.43
CA PRO A 17 -15.99 0.48 23.26
C PRO A 17 -15.78 -0.52 22.12
N ALA A 18 -14.52 -0.82 21.76
CA ALA A 18 -14.19 -1.81 20.74
C ALA A 18 -14.64 -3.21 21.16
N TRP A 19 -14.38 -3.59 22.42
CA TRP A 19 -14.80 -4.89 22.95
C TRP A 19 -16.31 -5.09 22.87
N ARG A 20 -17.10 -4.11 23.30
CA ARG A 20 -18.57 -4.17 23.23
C ARG A 20 -19.08 -4.32 21.80
N TYR A 21 -18.51 -3.57 20.87
CA TYR A 21 -18.84 -3.70 19.44
C TYR A 21 -18.56 -5.12 18.92
N LEU A 22 -17.38 -5.65 19.19
CA LEU A 22 -16.98 -7.00 18.75
C LEU A 22 -17.81 -8.10 19.40
N GLN A 23 -18.10 -7.98 20.72
CA GLN A 23 -18.91 -8.97 21.42
C GLN A 23 -20.40 -8.88 21.06
N GLY A 24 -20.85 -7.72 20.60
CA GLY A 24 -22.19 -7.49 20.04
C GLY A 24 -22.41 -8.07 18.65
N GLY A 25 -21.38 -8.66 18.03
CA GLY A 25 -21.47 -9.28 16.70
C GLY A 25 -21.07 -8.36 15.56
N GLY A 26 -20.39 -7.24 15.86
CA GLY A 26 -19.87 -6.33 14.84
C GLY A 26 -18.89 -7.01 13.89
N LEU A 27 -19.00 -6.74 12.59
CA LEU A 27 -18.28 -7.45 11.54
C LEU A 27 -17.04 -6.72 11.02
N HIS A 28 -16.94 -5.40 11.25
CA HIS A 28 -15.81 -4.61 10.72
C HIS A 28 -15.29 -3.60 11.74
N ALA A 29 -14.09 -3.79 12.26
CA ALA A 29 -13.46 -2.83 13.15
C ALA A 29 -12.06 -2.42 12.72
N GLU A 30 -11.77 -1.09 12.84
CA GLU A 30 -10.48 -0.45 12.56
C GLU A 30 -9.95 0.20 13.83
N LEU A 31 -8.88 -0.36 14.42
CA LEU A 31 -8.32 0.09 15.67
C LEU A 31 -6.90 0.68 15.43
N ILE A 32 -6.85 2.00 15.31
CA ILE A 32 -5.60 2.75 15.15
C ILE A 32 -5.15 3.18 16.54
N TRP A 33 -4.43 2.31 17.21
CA TRP A 33 -4.04 2.51 18.59
C TRP A 33 -2.52 2.63 18.73
N HIS A 34 -2.07 3.44 19.68
CA HIS A 34 -0.65 3.61 19.96
C HIS A 34 0.05 2.30 20.36
N ARG A 35 1.39 2.30 20.35
CA ARG A 35 2.16 1.15 20.86
C ARG A 35 1.81 0.87 22.32
N ARG A 36 1.78 -0.42 22.70
CA ARG A 36 1.44 -0.92 24.05
C ARG A 36 -0.01 -0.75 24.48
N ALA A 37 -0.91 -0.29 23.61
CA ALA A 37 -2.35 -0.24 23.90
C ALA A 37 -3.05 -1.62 24.01
N GLY A 38 -2.32 -2.73 23.77
CA GLY A 38 -2.88 -4.09 23.87
C GLY A 38 -3.75 -4.49 22.68
N LYS A 39 -3.44 -4.02 21.48
CA LYS A 39 -4.17 -4.33 20.24
C LYS A 39 -4.32 -5.82 20.00
N ASP A 40 -3.22 -6.56 20.01
CA ASP A 40 -3.23 -8.01 19.77
C ASP A 40 -3.94 -8.77 20.91
N ASP A 41 -3.83 -8.29 22.15
CA ASP A 41 -4.47 -8.98 23.29
C ASP A 41 -6.00 -8.97 23.19
N ILE A 42 -6.61 -7.83 22.84
CA ILE A 42 -8.06 -7.75 22.63
C ILE A 42 -8.49 -8.64 21.45
N CYS A 43 -7.69 -8.71 20.38
CA CYS A 43 -7.97 -9.54 19.22
C CYS A 43 -7.87 -11.03 19.53
N LEU A 44 -6.85 -11.47 20.29
CA LEU A 44 -6.68 -12.86 20.71
C LEU A 44 -7.86 -13.32 21.56
N HIS A 45 -8.28 -12.50 22.55
CA HIS A 45 -9.42 -12.83 23.41
C HIS A 45 -10.77 -12.74 22.67
N HIS A 46 -10.91 -11.84 21.68
CA HIS A 46 -12.07 -11.86 20.78
C HIS A 46 -12.11 -13.16 19.96
N ALA A 47 -10.98 -13.57 19.38
CA ALA A 47 -10.89 -14.84 18.66
C ALA A 47 -11.19 -16.03 19.56
N ALA A 48 -10.73 -16.03 20.83
CA ALA A 48 -11.06 -17.05 21.81
C ALA A 48 -12.59 -17.18 22.06
N CYS A 49 -13.32 -16.06 22.06
CA CYS A 49 -14.77 -16.10 22.11
C CYS A 49 -15.38 -16.60 20.79
N ALA A 50 -14.85 -16.13 19.65
CA ALA A 50 -15.42 -16.43 18.34
C ALA A 50 -15.31 -17.92 17.97
N VAL A 51 -14.19 -18.59 18.29
CA VAL A 51 -13.98 -20.02 17.99
C VAL A 51 -15.01 -20.92 18.68
N PHE A 52 -15.56 -20.51 19.83
CA PHE A 52 -16.60 -21.26 20.54
C PHE A 52 -18.04 -20.81 20.21
N ARG A 53 -18.21 -19.62 19.63
CA ARG A 53 -19.51 -19.15 19.14
C ARG A 53 -19.89 -19.80 17.82
N ARG A 54 -18.92 -19.99 16.94
CA ARG A 54 -19.14 -20.59 15.63
C ARG A 54 -17.96 -21.50 15.28
N GLN A 55 -18.22 -22.76 15.03
CA GLN A 55 -17.21 -23.70 14.54
C GLN A 55 -16.78 -23.31 13.13
N ALA A 56 -15.53 -22.81 13.01
CA ALA A 56 -14.96 -22.32 11.76
C ALA A 56 -13.43 -22.14 11.89
N ASN A 57 -12.82 -21.68 10.79
CA ASN A 57 -11.41 -21.28 10.74
C ASN A 57 -11.28 -19.78 11.05
N TYR A 58 -10.28 -19.41 11.85
CA TYR A 58 -9.98 -18.02 12.23
C TYR A 58 -8.52 -17.72 12.03
N TRP A 59 -8.20 -16.54 11.53
CA TRP A 59 -6.81 -16.17 11.24
C TRP A 59 -6.39 -14.91 11.98
N HIS A 60 -5.11 -14.93 12.40
CA HIS A 60 -4.38 -13.75 12.86
C HIS A 60 -3.26 -13.49 11.85
N MET A 61 -3.44 -12.49 11.00
CA MET A 61 -2.57 -12.19 9.87
C MET A 61 -1.63 -11.04 10.20
N LEU A 62 -0.35 -11.21 9.96
CA LEU A 62 0.68 -10.17 10.05
C LEU A 62 1.32 -9.92 8.67
N PRO A 63 2.13 -8.86 8.51
CA PRO A 63 2.82 -8.59 7.25
C PRO A 63 3.61 -9.78 6.72
N LEU A 64 4.44 -10.40 7.56
CA LEU A 64 5.29 -11.54 7.23
C LEU A 64 5.05 -12.71 8.21
N ALA A 65 5.04 -13.95 7.69
CA ALA A 65 4.87 -15.16 8.51
C ALA A 65 5.99 -15.32 9.58
N THR A 66 7.22 -14.90 9.26
CA THR A 66 8.35 -14.94 10.22
C THR A 66 8.18 -13.94 11.36
N GLN A 67 7.64 -12.74 11.10
CA GLN A 67 7.28 -11.76 12.14
C GLN A 67 6.13 -12.28 13.00
N ALA A 68 5.13 -12.89 12.36
CA ALA A 68 3.96 -13.46 13.00
C ALA A 68 4.33 -14.50 14.06
N ARG A 69 5.33 -15.35 13.78
CA ARG A 69 5.84 -16.31 14.75
C ARG A 69 6.40 -15.62 15.99
N LYS A 70 7.25 -14.61 15.82
CA LYS A 70 7.89 -13.91 16.95
C LYS A 70 6.91 -13.05 17.75
N ALA A 71 6.01 -12.34 17.05
CA ALA A 71 5.13 -11.35 17.67
C ALA A 71 3.91 -11.96 18.36
N ILE A 72 3.40 -13.11 17.87
CA ILE A 72 2.18 -13.73 18.37
C ILE A 72 2.41 -15.14 18.87
N TRP A 73 2.93 -16.06 18.02
CA TRP A 73 3.00 -17.48 18.34
C TRP A 73 3.94 -17.82 19.49
N ASP A 74 5.17 -17.28 19.45
CA ASP A 74 6.19 -17.50 20.46
C ASP A 74 6.30 -16.36 21.49
N ALA A 75 5.50 -15.30 21.33
CA ALA A 75 5.57 -14.12 22.18
C ALA A 75 5.18 -14.44 23.64
N ILE A 76 6.01 -13.98 24.55
CA ILE A 76 5.77 -14.07 26.00
C ILE A 76 5.25 -12.72 26.50
N ASN A 77 4.19 -12.75 27.30
CA ASN A 77 3.71 -11.57 28.00
C ASN A 77 4.69 -11.26 29.16
N PRO A 78 5.37 -10.10 29.15
CA PRO A 78 6.39 -9.78 30.17
C PRO A 78 5.81 -9.59 31.57
N HIS A 79 4.50 -9.36 31.70
CA HIS A 79 3.84 -9.17 32.99
C HIS A 79 3.46 -10.48 33.66
N THR A 80 3.20 -11.52 32.88
CA THR A 80 2.74 -12.82 33.40
C THR A 80 3.77 -13.94 33.25
N GLY A 81 4.76 -13.75 32.34
CA GLY A 81 5.75 -14.78 31.97
C GLY A 81 5.16 -15.91 31.12
N ARG A 82 3.90 -15.84 30.69
CA ARG A 82 3.22 -16.85 29.86
C ARG A 82 3.27 -16.49 28.39
N LYS A 83 3.15 -17.49 27.52
CA LYS A 83 2.93 -17.23 26.09
C LYS A 83 1.55 -16.58 25.90
N ARG A 84 1.47 -15.58 25.03
CA ARG A 84 0.21 -14.89 24.71
C ARG A 84 -0.88 -15.83 24.22
N ILE A 85 -0.51 -16.80 23.37
CA ILE A 85 -1.45 -17.82 22.89
C ILE A 85 -1.95 -18.73 24.01
N ASP A 86 -1.16 -18.99 25.06
CA ASP A 86 -1.57 -19.81 26.21
C ASP A 86 -2.48 -19.03 27.16
N GLU A 87 -2.35 -17.69 27.18
CA GLU A 87 -3.25 -16.84 27.94
C GLU A 87 -4.64 -16.76 27.31
N ALA A 88 -4.70 -16.59 25.97
CA ALA A 88 -5.97 -16.46 25.26
C ALA A 88 -6.64 -17.82 24.98
N PHE A 89 -5.84 -18.86 24.76
CA PHE A 89 -6.29 -20.20 24.38
C PHE A 89 -5.69 -21.24 25.32
N PRO A 90 -6.22 -21.46 26.51
CA PRO A 90 -5.72 -22.46 27.46
C PRO A 90 -5.60 -23.86 26.86
N LEU A 91 -4.67 -24.66 27.37
CA LEU A 91 -4.39 -26.01 26.85
C LEU A 91 -5.61 -26.93 26.91
N GLU A 92 -6.46 -26.75 27.91
CA GLU A 92 -7.68 -27.52 28.14
C GLU A 92 -8.73 -27.34 27.01
N LEU A 93 -8.65 -26.24 26.28
CA LEU A 93 -9.54 -25.93 25.17
C LEU A 93 -9.01 -26.44 23.82
N ARG A 94 -7.75 -26.93 23.80
CA ARG A 94 -7.09 -27.37 22.58
C ARG A 94 -7.19 -28.89 22.40
N LYS A 95 -7.57 -29.31 21.20
CA LYS A 95 -7.44 -30.70 20.75
C LYS A 95 -6.04 -30.99 20.24
N ALA A 96 -5.44 -30.03 19.51
CA ALA A 96 -4.07 -30.15 18.99
C ALA A 96 -3.42 -28.75 18.84
N THR A 97 -2.09 -28.73 18.95
CA THR A 97 -1.27 -27.53 18.66
C THR A 97 -0.20 -27.91 17.64
N ARG A 98 -0.26 -27.35 16.44
CA ARG A 98 0.68 -27.60 15.35
C ARG A 98 1.64 -26.41 15.24
N SER A 99 2.80 -26.53 15.90
CA SER A 99 3.73 -25.39 16.03
C SER A 99 4.40 -24.99 14.72
N GLN A 100 4.59 -25.89 13.77
CA GLN A 100 5.19 -25.56 12.48
C GLN A 100 4.24 -24.69 11.66
N GLU A 101 2.98 -25.08 11.61
CA GLU A 101 1.89 -24.37 10.91
C GLU A 101 1.34 -23.17 11.68
N MET A 102 1.80 -22.96 12.92
CA MET A 102 1.25 -21.96 13.86
C MET A 102 -0.26 -22.06 14.01
N GLN A 103 -0.78 -23.29 14.16
CA GLN A 103 -2.21 -23.58 14.20
C GLN A 103 -2.61 -24.27 15.50
N ILE A 104 -3.74 -23.85 16.06
CA ILE A 104 -4.45 -24.49 17.17
C ILE A 104 -5.75 -25.06 16.64
N GLU A 105 -6.01 -26.35 16.90
CA GLU A 105 -7.30 -27.01 16.73
C GLU A 105 -7.97 -27.13 18.10
N PHE A 106 -9.21 -26.65 18.19
CA PHE A 106 -9.98 -26.66 19.44
C PHE A 106 -10.83 -27.93 19.58
N VAL A 107 -11.26 -28.22 20.81
CA VAL A 107 -12.08 -29.39 21.15
C VAL A 107 -13.42 -29.42 20.41
N ASN A 108 -13.95 -28.27 19.95
CA ASN A 108 -15.17 -28.15 19.15
C ASN A 108 -14.92 -28.27 17.63
N GLY A 109 -13.67 -28.49 17.21
CA GLY A 109 -13.30 -28.59 15.80
C GLY A 109 -13.01 -27.27 15.10
N SER A 110 -13.12 -26.11 15.75
CA SER A 110 -12.66 -24.85 15.22
C SER A 110 -11.14 -24.84 15.10
N THR A 111 -10.61 -23.99 14.22
CA THR A 111 -9.17 -23.73 14.15
C THR A 111 -8.87 -22.24 14.27
N TRP A 112 -7.73 -21.93 14.88
CA TRP A 112 -7.14 -20.61 14.85
C TRP A 112 -5.70 -20.74 14.38
N GLN A 113 -5.28 -19.85 13.46
CA GLN A 113 -3.96 -19.92 12.83
C GLN A 113 -3.35 -18.55 12.67
N VAL A 114 -2.03 -18.47 12.85
CA VAL A 114 -1.22 -17.29 12.55
C VAL A 114 -0.68 -17.42 11.13
N VAL A 115 -0.90 -16.39 10.29
CA VAL A 115 -0.54 -16.39 8.87
C VAL A 115 0.16 -15.10 8.46
N GLY A 116 0.91 -15.11 7.35
CA GLY A 116 1.51 -13.92 6.76
C GLY A 116 0.69 -13.39 5.58
N SER A 117 0.61 -12.06 5.41
CA SER A 117 -0.02 -11.44 4.25
C SER A 117 0.88 -11.48 2.99
N ASP A 118 2.15 -11.79 3.16
CA ASP A 118 3.13 -11.98 2.09
C ASP A 118 2.81 -13.19 1.19
N ASN A 119 2.09 -14.17 1.70
CA ASN A 119 1.70 -15.37 0.98
C ASN A 119 0.19 -15.60 0.96
N PHE A 120 -0.61 -14.54 0.82
CA PHE A 120 -2.07 -14.64 0.86
C PHE A 120 -2.65 -15.52 -0.25
N ASN A 121 -1.95 -15.68 -1.38
CA ASN A 121 -2.38 -16.55 -2.48
C ASN A 121 -2.44 -18.03 -2.05
N ALA A 122 -1.57 -18.49 -1.14
CA ALA A 122 -1.60 -19.84 -0.60
C ALA A 122 -2.80 -20.08 0.33
N LEU A 123 -3.48 -19.03 0.75
CA LEU A 123 -4.66 -19.08 1.62
C LEU A 123 -5.98 -19.16 0.83
N VAL A 124 -5.91 -19.03 -0.50
CA VAL A 124 -7.05 -19.14 -1.42
C VAL A 124 -7.59 -20.58 -1.38
N GLY A 125 -8.92 -20.68 -1.22
CA GLY A 125 -9.59 -21.99 -1.04
C GLY A 125 -9.87 -22.35 0.43
N SER A 126 -9.33 -21.60 1.39
CA SER A 126 -9.75 -21.66 2.79
C SER A 126 -10.85 -20.63 3.05
N ALA A 127 -11.86 -20.99 3.85
CA ALA A 127 -12.99 -20.10 4.17
C ALA A 127 -12.96 -19.67 5.64
N PRO A 128 -12.19 -18.63 6.01
CA PRO A 128 -12.17 -18.13 7.37
C PRO A 128 -13.49 -17.43 7.71
N ALA A 129 -13.94 -17.59 8.96
CA ALA A 129 -15.07 -16.85 9.51
C ALA A 129 -14.65 -15.59 10.26
N GLY A 130 -13.35 -15.36 10.43
CA GLY A 130 -12.83 -14.14 11.02
C GLY A 130 -11.34 -13.98 10.76
N ILE A 131 -10.94 -12.75 10.48
CA ILE A 131 -9.54 -12.38 10.24
C ILE A 131 -9.18 -11.15 11.06
N VAL A 132 -8.10 -11.25 11.83
CA VAL A 132 -7.39 -10.11 12.38
C VAL A 132 -6.26 -9.74 11.42
N TYR A 133 -6.24 -8.51 10.92
CA TYR A 133 -5.13 -7.93 10.17
C TYR A 133 -4.28 -7.11 11.14
N SER A 134 -3.27 -7.74 11.74
CA SER A 134 -2.34 -7.09 12.67
C SER A 134 -1.21 -6.39 11.91
N GLU A 135 -0.82 -5.22 12.40
CA GLU A 135 0.12 -4.30 11.73
C GLU A 135 -0.34 -3.98 10.28
N TRP A 136 -1.64 -3.67 10.15
CA TRP A 136 -2.29 -3.47 8.85
C TRP A 136 -1.59 -2.44 7.97
N ALA A 137 -1.08 -1.36 8.55
CA ALA A 137 -0.33 -0.34 7.81
C ALA A 137 0.93 -0.85 7.10
N LEU A 138 1.45 -2.03 7.49
CA LEU A 138 2.62 -2.68 6.91
C LEU A 138 2.25 -3.91 6.06
N SER A 139 1.00 -4.36 6.12
CA SER A 139 0.51 -5.54 5.39
C SER A 139 0.25 -5.23 3.93
N ASN A 140 0.29 -6.27 3.07
CA ASN A 140 -0.11 -6.13 1.67
C ASN A 140 -1.63 -5.89 1.57
N PRO A 141 -2.09 -4.75 1.03
CA PRO A 141 -3.52 -4.43 0.92
C PRO A 141 -4.28 -5.38 -0.02
N ALA A 142 -3.61 -6.03 -0.97
CA ALA A 142 -4.23 -7.01 -1.85
C ALA A 142 -4.80 -8.22 -1.08
N ALA A 143 -4.19 -8.60 0.05
CA ALA A 143 -4.71 -9.67 0.91
C ALA A 143 -6.15 -9.42 1.35
N ARG A 144 -6.48 -8.18 1.74
CA ARG A 144 -7.85 -7.79 2.10
C ARG A 144 -8.80 -7.87 0.91
N ALA A 145 -8.41 -7.33 -0.24
CA ALA A 145 -9.24 -7.34 -1.43
C ALA A 145 -9.61 -8.77 -1.85
N TYR A 146 -8.65 -9.68 -1.73
CA TYR A 146 -8.82 -11.09 -2.08
C TYR A 146 -9.71 -11.87 -1.09
N LEU A 147 -9.57 -11.61 0.20
CA LEU A 147 -10.26 -12.34 1.27
C LEU A 147 -11.64 -11.78 1.60
N ARG A 148 -11.93 -10.52 1.23
CA ARG A 148 -13.20 -9.87 1.52
C ARG A 148 -14.43 -10.57 0.94
N PRO A 149 -14.45 -11.06 -0.32
CA PRO A 149 -15.60 -11.80 -0.85
C PRO A 149 -15.92 -13.05 -0.04
N ILE A 150 -14.89 -13.78 0.43
CA ILE A 150 -15.04 -15.00 1.23
C ILE A 150 -15.68 -14.67 2.58
N LEU A 151 -15.24 -13.60 3.25
CA LEU A 151 -15.84 -13.14 4.50
C LEU A 151 -17.28 -12.66 4.31
N ALA A 152 -17.57 -11.98 3.19
CA ALA A 152 -18.91 -11.50 2.88
C ALA A 152 -19.90 -12.65 2.65
N GLU A 153 -19.48 -13.69 1.91
CA GLU A 153 -20.29 -14.87 1.66
C GLU A 153 -20.69 -15.59 2.94
N ASN A 154 -19.74 -15.80 3.83
CA ASN A 154 -19.97 -16.59 5.03
C ASN A 154 -20.36 -15.77 6.28
N GLY A 155 -20.57 -14.45 6.13
CA GLY A 155 -20.90 -13.55 7.26
C GLY A 155 -19.76 -13.46 8.27
N GLY A 156 -18.52 -13.51 7.80
CA GLY A 156 -17.33 -13.44 8.64
C GLY A 156 -16.97 -12.01 9.02
N TRP A 157 -16.18 -11.86 10.09
CA TRP A 157 -15.71 -10.57 10.58
C TRP A 157 -14.26 -10.27 10.18
N GLN A 158 -13.93 -8.98 10.09
CA GLN A 158 -12.59 -8.48 9.86
C GLN A 158 -12.21 -7.39 10.87
N LEU A 159 -11.04 -7.51 11.44
CA LEU A 159 -10.54 -6.62 12.48
C LEU A 159 -9.14 -6.13 12.10
N PHE A 160 -8.99 -4.84 11.89
CA PHE A 160 -7.73 -4.20 11.51
C PHE A 160 -7.12 -3.49 12.70
N ILE A 161 -5.88 -3.82 13.02
CA ILE A 161 -5.15 -3.20 14.11
C ILE A 161 -3.79 -2.73 13.63
N THR A 162 -3.43 -1.50 13.93
CA THR A 162 -2.13 -0.94 13.55
C THR A 162 -1.77 0.31 14.35
N THR A 163 -0.50 0.66 14.31
CA THR A 163 -0.01 2.03 14.52
C THR A 163 0.15 2.67 13.14
N PRO A 164 -0.13 3.95 12.93
CA PRO A 164 0.01 4.60 11.63
C PRO A 164 1.40 4.47 11.01
N ARG A 165 1.45 4.43 9.68
CA ARG A 165 2.69 4.48 8.88
C ARG A 165 2.47 5.39 7.68
N GLY A 166 2.37 6.70 7.95
CA GLY A 166 2.00 7.66 6.92
C GLY A 166 0.54 7.51 6.45
N ARG A 167 0.18 8.22 5.38
CA ARG A 167 -1.17 8.21 4.79
C ARG A 167 -1.30 7.11 3.74
N ASN A 168 -1.21 5.87 4.15
CA ASN A 168 -1.32 4.70 3.28
C ASN A 168 -2.73 4.07 3.30
N HIS A 169 -2.84 2.84 2.77
CA HIS A 169 -4.09 2.07 2.75
C HIS A 169 -4.77 1.91 4.11
N ALA A 170 -4.02 1.89 5.22
CA ALA A 170 -4.62 1.81 6.57
C ALA A 170 -5.38 3.10 6.91
N ARG A 171 -4.95 4.26 6.42
CA ARG A 171 -5.72 5.50 6.53
C ARG A 171 -7.00 5.44 5.70
N GLN A 172 -6.90 4.93 4.46
CA GLN A 172 -8.06 4.81 3.58
C GLN A 172 -9.13 3.87 4.15
N THR A 173 -8.72 2.70 4.68
CA THR A 173 -9.65 1.75 5.29
C THR A 173 -10.29 2.31 6.56
N PHE A 174 -9.53 3.02 7.39
CA PHE A 174 -10.04 3.70 8.58
C PHE A 174 -11.08 4.77 8.22
N ASP A 175 -10.79 5.64 7.26
CA ASP A 175 -11.73 6.68 6.83
C ASP A 175 -13.00 6.08 6.20
N ALA A 176 -12.88 4.97 5.47
CA ALA A 176 -14.02 4.24 4.93
C ALA A 176 -14.89 3.65 6.06
N ALA A 177 -14.28 2.99 7.05
CA ALA A 177 -15.01 2.45 8.20
C ALA A 177 -15.73 3.55 9.00
N LYS A 178 -15.07 4.70 9.19
CA LYS A 178 -15.66 5.86 9.86
C LYS A 178 -16.88 6.41 9.10
N LYS A 179 -16.81 6.47 7.76
CA LYS A 179 -17.94 6.90 6.91
C LYS A 179 -19.11 5.90 7.00
N ILE A 180 -18.83 4.60 6.97
CA ILE A 180 -19.85 3.54 7.09
C ILE A 180 -20.54 3.64 8.47
N ALA A 181 -19.77 3.76 9.55
CA ALA A 181 -20.31 3.91 10.91
C ALA A 181 -21.17 5.18 11.05
N ALA A 182 -20.73 6.31 10.50
CA ALA A 182 -21.48 7.57 10.50
C ALA A 182 -22.81 7.49 9.72
N ALA A 183 -22.86 6.63 8.69
CA ALA A 183 -24.07 6.33 7.94
C ALA A 183 -24.98 5.26 8.62
N GLY A 184 -24.64 4.81 9.84
CA GLY A 184 -25.41 3.78 10.57
C GLY A 184 -25.15 2.35 10.10
N GLY A 185 -24.13 2.12 9.27
CA GLY A 185 -23.71 0.79 8.84
C GLY A 185 -22.87 0.06 9.89
N ASP A 186 -22.67 -1.25 9.69
CA ASP A 186 -21.88 -2.08 10.61
C ASP A 186 -20.37 -1.87 10.40
N ALA A 187 -19.85 -0.87 11.09
CA ALA A 187 -18.42 -0.61 11.19
C ALA A 187 -18.08 0.10 12.50
N PHE A 188 -16.88 -0.13 13.00
CA PHE A 188 -16.32 0.55 14.17
C PHE A 188 -14.94 1.08 13.84
N ALA A 189 -14.68 2.35 14.09
CA ALA A 189 -13.39 3.00 13.85
C ALA A 189 -12.98 3.81 15.07
N GLN A 190 -11.80 3.52 15.62
CA GLN A 190 -11.28 4.19 16.80
C GLN A 190 -9.80 4.51 16.68
N ILE A 191 -9.43 5.75 17.00
CA ILE A 191 -8.05 6.15 17.26
C ILE A 191 -7.88 6.26 18.78
N LEU A 192 -6.81 5.68 19.32
CA LEU A 192 -6.41 5.83 20.74
C LEU A 192 -4.96 6.27 20.82
N THR A 193 -4.76 7.47 21.32
CA THR A 193 -3.44 8.03 21.61
C THR A 193 -2.95 7.58 23.00
N ALA A 194 -1.64 7.66 23.22
CA ALA A 194 -1.04 7.34 24.52
C ALA A 194 -1.56 8.23 25.66
N GLU A 195 -1.92 9.47 25.34
CA GLU A 195 -2.52 10.42 26.30
C GLU A 195 -3.91 9.98 26.75
N GLN A 196 -4.71 9.39 25.85
CA GLN A 196 -6.07 8.93 26.15
C GLN A 196 -6.12 7.63 26.95
N THR A 197 -5.09 6.80 26.88
CA THR A 197 -5.10 5.47 27.51
C THR A 197 -4.47 5.47 28.89
N SER A 198 -3.71 6.49 29.26
CA SER A 198 -2.92 6.58 30.50
C SER A 198 -2.00 5.36 30.72
N VAL A 199 -1.60 4.66 29.65
CA VAL A 199 -0.60 3.57 29.72
C VAL A 199 0.77 4.12 30.07
N PHE A 200 1.04 5.35 29.67
CA PHE A 200 2.24 6.11 30.01
C PHE A 200 1.86 7.33 30.85
N THR A 201 2.70 7.72 31.79
CA THR A 201 2.53 9.01 32.49
C THR A 201 2.93 10.15 31.56
N ALA A 202 2.48 11.37 31.87
CA ALA A 202 2.83 12.56 31.08
C ALA A 202 4.36 12.79 31.06
N GLU A 203 5.04 12.52 32.18
CA GLU A 203 6.50 12.62 32.31
C GLU A 203 7.21 11.63 31.40
N HIS A 204 6.73 10.38 31.35
CA HIS A 204 7.27 9.37 30.44
C HIS A 204 7.07 9.77 28.97
N LEU A 205 5.89 10.25 28.59
CA LEU A 205 5.65 10.71 27.21
C LEU A 205 6.56 11.86 26.83
N GLN A 206 6.78 12.83 27.75
CA GLN A 206 7.68 13.93 27.50
C GLN A 206 9.15 13.47 27.39
N ALA A 207 9.59 12.54 28.23
CA ALA A 207 10.93 11.95 28.15
C ALA A 207 11.14 11.21 26.81
N GLU A 208 10.20 10.39 26.39
CA GLU A 208 10.24 9.71 25.09
C GLU A 208 10.28 10.70 23.93
N ARG A 209 9.45 11.75 23.96
CA ARG A 209 9.46 12.80 22.95
C ARG A 209 10.83 13.46 22.82
N LEU A 210 11.46 13.83 23.93
CA LEU A 210 12.81 14.41 23.93
C LEU A 210 13.85 13.43 23.40
N THR A 211 13.73 12.15 23.72
CA THR A 211 14.60 11.09 23.20
C THR A 211 14.50 10.98 21.69
N TYR A 212 13.28 10.92 21.12
CA TYR A 212 13.08 10.90 19.67
C TYR A 212 13.65 12.15 18.99
N ILE A 213 13.45 13.33 19.58
CA ILE A 213 14.01 14.58 19.04
C ILE A 213 15.54 14.57 19.09
N ALA A 214 16.13 14.07 20.15
CA ALA A 214 17.58 14.01 20.30
C ALA A 214 18.22 13.00 19.33
N GLU A 215 17.55 11.87 19.07
CA GLU A 215 18.07 10.81 18.19
C GLU A 215 17.86 11.14 16.70
N PHE A 216 16.72 11.72 16.32
CA PHE A 216 16.32 11.89 14.90
C PHE A 216 16.24 13.34 14.45
N GLY A 217 16.53 14.29 15.33
CA GLY A 217 16.37 15.72 15.08
C GLY A 217 14.95 16.25 15.32
N PRO A 218 14.77 17.58 15.39
CA PRO A 218 13.53 18.18 15.87
C PRO A 218 12.31 17.83 15.00
N ASP A 219 12.44 17.87 13.68
CA ASP A 219 11.30 17.64 12.77
C ASP A 219 10.95 16.16 12.67
N VAL A 220 11.95 15.30 12.40
CA VAL A 220 11.75 13.88 12.22
C VAL A 220 11.40 13.20 13.54
N GLY A 221 12.12 13.52 14.61
CA GLY A 221 11.86 12.95 15.94
C GLY A 221 10.48 13.32 16.47
N GLN A 222 10.04 14.57 16.29
CA GLN A 222 8.68 14.97 16.62
C GLN A 222 7.63 14.19 15.83
N SER A 223 7.80 14.07 14.52
CA SER A 223 6.87 13.33 13.65
C SER A 223 6.79 11.86 14.03
N LEU A 224 7.92 11.21 14.34
CA LEU A 224 7.95 9.82 14.76
C LEU A 224 7.27 9.61 16.13
N PHE A 225 7.49 10.51 17.08
CA PHE A 225 6.79 10.48 18.36
C PHE A 225 5.28 10.59 18.16
N GLU A 226 4.83 11.54 17.34
CA GLU A 226 3.42 11.71 17.01
C GLU A 226 2.82 10.47 16.34
N GLN A 227 3.56 9.81 15.46
CA GLN A 227 3.14 8.55 14.82
C GLN A 227 2.96 7.43 15.85
N GLU A 228 3.97 7.18 16.68
CA GLU A 228 4.00 6.02 17.56
C GLU A 228 3.12 6.16 18.80
N PHE A 229 2.99 7.38 19.35
CA PHE A 229 2.27 7.65 20.59
C PHE A 229 0.96 8.39 20.38
N LEU A 230 0.87 9.29 19.40
CA LEU A 230 -0.33 10.09 19.14
C LEU A 230 -1.12 9.63 17.91
N CYS A 231 -0.70 8.52 17.28
CA CYS A 231 -1.38 7.91 16.14
C CYS A 231 -1.55 8.84 14.95
N SER A 232 -0.59 9.73 14.70
CA SER A 232 -0.60 10.64 13.56
C SER A 232 -0.32 9.89 12.26
N PHE A 233 -1.17 10.10 11.26
CA PHE A 233 -0.93 9.62 9.90
C PHE A 233 -0.09 10.60 9.07
N ASP A 234 0.20 11.77 9.59
CA ASP A 234 0.91 12.83 8.87
C ASP A 234 2.44 12.75 9.06
N ALA A 235 2.89 11.87 9.94
CA ALA A 235 4.31 11.61 10.14
C ALA A 235 4.96 11.00 8.90
N ALA A 236 6.14 11.49 8.53
CA ALA A 236 6.94 10.87 7.48
C ALA A 236 7.39 9.46 7.91
N ILE A 237 7.26 8.48 7.02
CA ILE A 237 7.78 7.12 7.27
C ILE A 237 9.30 7.20 7.40
N LEU A 238 9.83 6.69 8.51
CA LEU A 238 11.27 6.61 8.73
C LEU A 238 11.93 5.77 7.62
N GLY A 239 12.92 6.36 6.96
CA GLY A 239 13.59 5.71 5.83
C GLY A 239 12.81 5.70 4.53
N ALA A 240 11.65 6.37 4.43
CA ALA A 240 10.90 6.45 3.19
C ALA A 240 11.75 6.95 2.02
N VAL A 241 11.74 6.22 0.91
CA VAL A 241 12.53 6.53 -0.28
C VAL A 241 12.04 7.80 -0.95
N LEU A 242 10.71 7.95 -1.10
CA LEU A 242 10.05 9.06 -1.79
C LEU A 242 9.10 9.89 -0.90
N GLY A 243 8.92 9.55 0.38
CA GLY A 243 7.89 10.11 1.25
C GLY A 243 7.80 11.64 1.24
N ARG A 244 8.93 12.34 1.46
CA ARG A 244 8.96 13.81 1.47
C ARG A 244 8.61 14.44 0.10
N TRP A 245 8.97 13.78 -0.99
CA TRP A 245 8.69 14.27 -2.34
C TRP A 245 7.22 14.08 -2.72
N LEU A 246 6.63 12.95 -2.34
CA LEU A 246 5.19 12.71 -2.49
C LEU A 246 4.37 13.66 -1.62
N GLY A 247 4.84 13.94 -0.39
CA GLY A 247 4.25 14.97 0.47
C GLY A 247 4.26 16.37 -0.19
N ARG A 248 5.37 16.75 -0.83
CA ARG A 248 5.46 17.98 -1.62
C ARG A 248 4.54 17.95 -2.85
N ALA A 249 4.47 16.82 -3.56
CA ALA A 249 3.56 16.70 -4.70
C ALA A 249 2.11 16.94 -4.27
N ARG A 250 1.70 16.39 -3.13
CA ARG A 250 0.36 16.58 -2.55
C ARG A 250 0.12 18.04 -2.12
N SER A 251 1.04 18.63 -1.37
CA SER A 251 0.89 20.01 -0.89
C SER A 251 0.94 21.07 -2.01
N SER A 252 1.59 20.76 -3.14
CA SER A 252 1.64 21.62 -4.32
C SER A 252 0.52 21.34 -5.34
N GLY A 253 -0.49 20.52 -5.00
CA GLY A 253 -1.63 20.24 -5.87
C GLY A 253 -1.31 19.37 -7.08
N ARG A 254 -0.24 18.56 -7.02
CA ARG A 254 0.16 17.64 -8.10
C ARG A 254 -0.37 16.21 -7.93
N MET A 255 -1.25 15.98 -6.94
CA MET A 255 -2.08 14.79 -6.80
C MET A 255 -3.52 15.21 -7.16
N LEU A 256 -4.02 14.77 -8.31
CA LEU A 256 -5.30 15.20 -8.86
C LEU A 256 -6.28 14.04 -8.89
N ASP A 257 -7.54 14.30 -8.61
CA ASP A 257 -8.62 13.32 -8.76
C ASP A 257 -9.13 13.35 -10.22
N GLY A 258 -8.40 12.70 -11.12
CA GLY A 258 -8.66 12.69 -12.55
C GLY A 258 -8.05 13.86 -13.34
N GLY A 259 -8.22 13.84 -14.65
CA GLY A 259 -7.80 14.92 -15.56
C GLY A 259 -6.29 15.03 -15.81
N VAL A 260 -5.51 14.02 -15.43
CA VAL A 260 -4.06 13.99 -15.69
C VAL A 260 -3.77 13.52 -17.11
N PHE A 261 -4.55 12.58 -17.64
CA PHE A 261 -4.38 12.09 -19.01
C PHE A 261 -4.85 13.14 -20.04
N ASP A 262 -4.00 13.41 -21.02
CA ASP A 262 -4.31 14.25 -22.18
C ASP A 262 -4.42 13.37 -23.44
N PRO A 263 -5.64 13.19 -24.02
CA PRO A 263 -5.81 12.37 -25.22
C PRO A 263 -5.09 12.91 -26.46
N THR A 264 -4.73 14.19 -26.46
CA THR A 264 -4.03 14.87 -27.57
C THR A 264 -2.52 14.97 -27.32
N GLY A 265 -2.09 14.58 -26.13
CA GLY A 265 -0.70 14.66 -25.69
C GLY A 265 0.18 13.51 -26.22
N ALA A 266 1.39 13.44 -25.70
CA ALA A 266 2.35 12.40 -26.07
C ALA A 266 1.82 10.98 -25.76
N PRO A 267 2.24 9.95 -26.53
CA PRO A 267 1.90 8.57 -26.24
C PRO A 267 2.33 8.13 -24.84
N VAL A 268 1.55 7.24 -24.23
CA VAL A 268 1.78 6.73 -22.87
C VAL A 268 2.86 5.67 -22.88
N CYS A 269 3.89 5.87 -22.09
CA CYS A 269 4.96 4.89 -21.85
C CYS A 269 4.61 4.06 -20.60
N ILE A 270 5.12 2.83 -20.56
CA ILE A 270 4.82 1.88 -19.48
C ILE A 270 6.13 1.37 -18.89
N SER A 271 6.31 1.46 -17.56
CA SER A 271 7.42 0.83 -16.86
C SER A 271 6.93 -0.30 -15.96
N SER A 272 7.75 -1.34 -15.82
CA SER A 272 7.35 -2.52 -15.06
C SER A 272 8.44 -3.04 -14.15
N ASP A 273 7.96 -3.72 -13.09
CA ASP A 273 8.70 -4.72 -12.32
C ASP A 273 7.96 -6.05 -12.44
N LEU A 274 8.66 -7.12 -12.84
CA LEU A 274 8.05 -8.39 -13.18
C LEU A 274 8.28 -9.42 -12.06
N GLY A 275 7.21 -9.95 -11.49
CA GLY A 275 7.22 -11.06 -10.56
C GLY A 275 6.15 -12.09 -10.93
N PHE A 276 6.48 -13.37 -11.00
CA PHE A 276 5.47 -14.41 -11.25
C PHE A 276 4.80 -14.87 -9.95
N ARG A 277 5.59 -15.11 -8.92
CA ARG A 277 5.09 -15.47 -7.57
C ARG A 277 4.76 -14.26 -6.74
N ASP A 278 5.47 -13.16 -6.98
CA ASP A 278 5.28 -11.88 -6.36
C ASP A 278 4.42 -10.96 -7.23
N THR A 279 4.14 -9.76 -6.77
CA THR A 279 3.33 -8.79 -7.52
C THR A 279 4.12 -8.22 -8.68
N SER A 280 3.65 -8.36 -9.91
CA SER A 280 4.12 -7.52 -11.01
C SER A 280 3.48 -6.14 -10.93
N SER A 281 4.26 -5.10 -11.17
CA SER A 281 3.84 -3.70 -11.05
C SER A 281 4.07 -2.95 -12.36
N TRP A 282 3.09 -2.13 -12.77
CA TRP A 282 3.09 -1.42 -14.03
C TRP A 282 2.65 0.02 -13.82
N TRP A 283 3.51 1.00 -14.17
CA TRP A 283 3.20 2.41 -14.16
C TRP A 283 2.98 2.95 -15.56
N PHE A 284 1.97 3.80 -15.75
CA PHE A 284 1.63 4.45 -17.02
C PHE A 284 2.02 5.92 -16.97
N TRP A 285 2.95 6.29 -17.84
CA TRP A 285 3.60 7.59 -17.89
C TRP A 285 3.22 8.34 -19.15
N GLN A 286 2.74 9.56 -19.04
CA GLN A 286 2.56 10.44 -20.17
C GLN A 286 3.57 11.58 -20.12
N PRO A 287 4.54 11.68 -21.07
CA PRO A 287 5.44 12.83 -21.18
C PRO A 287 4.65 14.11 -21.41
N ARG A 288 5.07 15.20 -20.75
CA ARG A 288 4.48 16.54 -20.85
C ARG A 288 5.61 17.55 -21.04
N LEU A 289 5.29 18.77 -21.50
CA LEU A 289 6.30 19.82 -21.70
C LEU A 289 7.02 20.21 -20.39
N ASP A 290 6.30 20.22 -19.30
CA ASP A 290 6.75 20.64 -17.96
C ASP A 290 7.08 19.47 -17.02
N GLY A 291 6.94 18.22 -17.47
CA GLY A 291 7.18 17.05 -16.63
C GLY A 291 6.51 15.78 -17.11
N PHE A 292 5.85 15.06 -16.21
CA PHE A 292 5.28 13.74 -16.48
C PHE A 292 3.93 13.58 -15.81
N GLY A 293 2.94 13.06 -16.51
CA GLY A 293 1.68 12.59 -15.95
C GLY A 293 1.76 11.11 -15.62
N LEU A 294 1.50 10.73 -14.38
CA LEU A 294 1.24 9.34 -13.97
C LEU A 294 -0.26 9.13 -14.13
N VAL A 295 -0.66 8.45 -15.21
CA VAL A 295 -2.06 8.33 -15.63
C VAL A 295 -2.71 7.01 -15.28
N GLY A 296 -1.93 6.08 -14.68
CA GLY A 296 -2.43 4.80 -14.23
C GLY A 296 -1.38 3.92 -13.56
N TYR A 297 -1.87 2.93 -12.84
CA TYR A 297 -1.08 1.89 -12.21
C TYR A 297 -1.84 0.55 -12.23
N LEU A 298 -1.12 -0.54 -12.45
CA LEU A 298 -1.61 -1.90 -12.27
C LEU A 298 -0.61 -2.69 -11.42
N GLY A 299 -1.13 -3.45 -10.46
CA GLY A 299 -0.34 -4.36 -9.63
C GLY A 299 -1.12 -5.64 -9.39
N ARG A 300 -0.60 -6.80 -9.85
CA ARG A 300 -1.20 -8.11 -9.63
C ARG A 300 -0.13 -9.20 -9.53
N SER A 301 -0.47 -10.30 -8.90
CA SER A 301 0.37 -11.51 -8.79
C SER A 301 -0.26 -12.69 -9.53
N GLY A 302 0.55 -13.71 -9.85
CA GLY A 302 0.07 -14.95 -10.46
C GLY A 302 -0.26 -14.85 -11.95
N MET A 303 0.18 -13.81 -12.64
CA MET A 303 -0.01 -13.60 -14.08
C MET A 303 1.30 -13.86 -14.82
N ASP A 304 1.23 -14.57 -15.93
CA ASP A 304 2.37 -14.77 -16.82
C ASP A 304 2.50 -13.62 -17.85
N ALA A 305 3.48 -13.72 -18.75
CA ALA A 305 3.73 -12.68 -19.75
C ALA A 305 2.56 -12.51 -20.74
N ASP A 306 1.86 -13.59 -21.08
CA ASP A 306 0.75 -13.55 -22.04
C ASP A 306 -0.50 -12.94 -21.38
N ASP A 307 -0.78 -13.28 -20.13
CA ASP A 307 -1.85 -12.70 -19.34
C ASP A 307 -1.64 -11.19 -19.22
N TRP A 308 -0.42 -10.74 -18.93
CA TRP A 308 -0.09 -9.31 -18.85
C TRP A 308 -0.22 -8.60 -20.18
N ILE A 309 0.18 -9.21 -21.30
CA ILE A 309 0.02 -8.63 -22.63
C ILE A 309 -1.45 -8.33 -22.93
N GLU A 310 -2.35 -9.27 -22.62
CA GLU A 310 -3.79 -9.07 -22.83
C GLU A 310 -4.36 -8.02 -21.87
N GLU A 311 -4.01 -8.08 -20.58
CA GLU A 311 -4.46 -7.10 -19.58
C GLU A 311 -4.03 -5.67 -19.95
N LEU A 312 -2.77 -5.47 -20.38
CA LEU A 312 -2.27 -4.16 -20.80
C LEU A 312 -3.02 -3.63 -22.04
N LYS A 313 -3.32 -4.49 -23.02
CA LYS A 313 -4.10 -4.08 -24.19
C LYS A 313 -5.52 -3.65 -23.81
N VAL A 314 -6.18 -4.42 -22.94
CA VAL A 314 -7.52 -4.08 -22.42
C VAL A 314 -7.47 -2.75 -21.69
N TYR A 315 -6.56 -2.61 -20.72
CA TYR A 315 -6.43 -1.39 -19.90
C TYR A 315 -6.17 -0.13 -20.74
N MET A 316 -5.28 -0.23 -21.73
CA MET A 316 -4.99 0.88 -22.65
C MET A 316 -6.20 1.25 -23.53
N THR A 317 -6.91 0.23 -24.02
CA THR A 317 -8.08 0.43 -24.88
C THR A 317 -9.22 1.11 -24.11
N GLU A 318 -9.52 0.62 -22.90
CA GLU A 318 -10.59 1.20 -22.05
C GLU A 318 -10.32 2.64 -21.66
N ARG A 319 -9.06 3.05 -21.55
CA ARG A 319 -8.64 4.41 -21.18
C ARG A 319 -8.30 5.30 -22.37
N GLY A 320 -8.33 4.77 -23.58
CA GLY A 320 -7.98 5.51 -24.79
C GLY A 320 -6.49 5.86 -24.89
N PHE A 321 -5.61 5.09 -24.27
CA PHE A 321 -4.18 5.34 -24.28
C PHE A 321 -3.55 4.92 -25.61
N THR A 322 -2.79 5.81 -26.23
CA THR A 322 -1.89 5.47 -27.33
C THR A 322 -0.57 4.99 -26.77
N LEU A 323 -0.12 3.79 -27.16
CA LEU A 323 1.12 3.21 -26.67
C LEU A 323 2.36 3.92 -27.21
N GLY A 324 3.19 4.42 -26.32
CA GLY A 324 4.56 4.87 -26.59
C GLY A 324 5.56 3.72 -26.49
N GLN A 325 6.26 3.61 -25.37
CA GLN A 325 7.25 2.57 -25.10
C GLN A 325 6.87 1.72 -23.89
N ILE A 326 7.28 0.46 -23.90
CA ILE A 326 7.21 -0.45 -22.74
C ILE A 326 8.64 -0.71 -22.26
N TRP A 327 8.89 -0.45 -20.98
CA TRP A 327 10.18 -0.63 -20.33
C TRP A 327 10.12 -1.79 -19.35
N LEU A 328 10.79 -2.88 -19.73
CA LEU A 328 10.86 -4.10 -18.95
C LEU A 328 12.14 -4.07 -18.09
N PRO A 329 12.13 -4.69 -16.90
CA PRO A 329 13.31 -4.82 -16.07
C PRO A 329 14.38 -5.68 -16.76
N HIS A 330 15.62 -5.58 -16.31
CA HIS A 330 16.77 -6.24 -16.93
C HIS A 330 16.69 -7.78 -16.93
N ASP A 331 16.00 -8.36 -15.94
CA ASP A 331 15.77 -9.80 -15.77
C ASP A 331 14.66 -10.36 -16.70
N ALA A 332 13.87 -9.50 -17.36
CA ALA A 332 12.90 -9.91 -18.37
C ALA A 332 13.51 -10.71 -19.55
N ARG A 333 14.84 -10.66 -19.70
CA ARG A 333 15.60 -11.47 -20.67
C ARG A 333 15.78 -12.92 -20.24
N ASN A 334 15.61 -13.22 -18.96
CA ASN A 334 15.87 -14.55 -18.42
C ASN A 334 14.77 -15.53 -18.87
N LYS A 335 15.19 -16.70 -19.34
CA LYS A 335 14.31 -17.81 -19.63
C LYS A 335 14.18 -18.67 -18.37
N THR A 336 12.98 -19.06 -18.04
CA THR A 336 12.76 -20.07 -17.00
C THR A 336 12.82 -21.46 -17.62
N PHE A 337 13.12 -22.49 -16.82
CA PHE A 337 13.18 -23.87 -17.28
C PHE A 337 11.84 -24.36 -17.87
N ALA A 338 10.74 -23.71 -17.51
CA ALA A 338 9.38 -24.07 -17.95
C ALA A 338 8.92 -23.33 -19.21
N THR A 339 9.62 -22.25 -19.65
CA THR A 339 9.15 -21.41 -20.76
C THR A 339 10.14 -21.40 -21.92
N LYS A 340 9.66 -21.65 -23.16
CA LYS A 340 10.45 -21.58 -24.39
C LYS A 340 10.94 -20.15 -24.69
N HIS A 341 10.14 -19.15 -24.29
CA HIS A 341 10.40 -17.75 -24.57
C HIS A 341 10.55 -16.96 -23.27
N SER A 342 11.44 -15.98 -23.28
CA SER A 342 11.55 -15.02 -22.16
C SER A 342 10.35 -14.04 -22.17
N PRO A 343 10.01 -13.40 -21.05
CA PRO A 343 9.03 -12.32 -21.04
C PRO A 343 9.31 -11.27 -22.10
N MET A 344 10.57 -10.84 -22.26
CA MET A 344 10.99 -9.89 -23.28
C MET A 344 10.63 -10.36 -24.69
N GLU A 345 10.90 -11.64 -25.05
CA GLU A 345 10.57 -12.19 -26.38
C GLU A 345 9.07 -12.15 -26.66
N ARG A 346 8.22 -12.43 -25.63
CA ARG A 346 6.75 -12.36 -25.74
C ARG A 346 6.27 -10.95 -25.98
N PHE A 347 6.78 -9.98 -25.20
CA PHE A 347 6.44 -8.56 -25.35
C PHE A 347 6.89 -8.01 -26.71
N LEU A 348 8.09 -8.35 -27.19
CA LEU A 348 8.58 -7.99 -28.53
C LEU A 348 7.66 -8.51 -29.63
N GLN A 349 7.16 -9.75 -29.50
CA GLN A 349 6.23 -10.35 -30.46
C GLN A 349 4.87 -9.62 -30.46
N ALA A 350 4.37 -9.22 -29.28
CA ALA A 350 3.06 -8.62 -29.13
C ALA A 350 2.99 -7.13 -29.50
N PHE A 351 4.05 -6.35 -29.20
CA PHE A 351 4.05 -4.89 -29.32
C PHE A 351 5.05 -4.33 -30.33
N GLY A 352 5.96 -5.16 -30.83
CA GLY A 352 7.00 -4.75 -31.78
C GLY A 352 8.31 -4.31 -31.14
N ALA A 353 9.42 -4.47 -31.89
CA ALA A 353 10.77 -4.19 -31.39
C ALA A 353 11.08 -2.68 -31.24
N ASP A 354 10.33 -1.82 -31.89
CA ASP A 354 10.42 -0.36 -31.79
C ASP A 354 9.81 0.16 -30.47
N ARG A 355 8.89 -0.57 -29.86
CA ARG A 355 8.16 -0.16 -28.66
C ARG A 355 8.62 -0.80 -27.35
N VAL A 356 9.33 -1.94 -27.42
CA VAL A 356 9.77 -2.65 -26.22
C VAL A 356 11.27 -2.43 -25.98
N ARG A 357 11.61 -1.98 -24.76
CA ARG A 357 12.98 -1.76 -24.32
C ARG A 357 13.21 -2.46 -23.00
N VAL A 358 14.45 -2.92 -22.77
CA VAL A 358 14.89 -3.38 -21.46
C VAL A 358 15.67 -2.26 -20.80
N VAL A 359 15.29 -1.92 -19.57
CA VAL A 359 15.95 -0.86 -18.79
C VAL A 359 17.41 -1.22 -18.54
N PRO A 360 18.35 -0.30 -18.73
CA PRO A 360 19.76 -0.52 -18.40
C PRO A 360 19.92 -0.89 -16.92
N GLN A 361 20.75 -1.88 -16.66
CA GLN A 361 21.09 -2.25 -15.29
C GLN A 361 21.97 -1.16 -14.66
N THR A 362 21.50 -0.54 -13.60
CA THR A 362 22.20 0.49 -12.82
C THR A 362 22.16 0.14 -11.34
N LYS A 363 23.00 0.82 -10.54
CA LYS A 363 22.95 0.66 -9.09
C LYS A 363 21.60 1.17 -8.56
N ILE A 364 21.07 0.50 -7.53
CA ILE A 364 19.79 0.88 -6.93
C ILE A 364 19.80 2.33 -6.41
N ALA A 365 20.92 2.80 -5.88
CA ALA A 365 21.07 4.18 -5.43
C ALA A 365 20.89 5.20 -6.58
N ASP A 366 21.39 4.89 -7.79
CA ASP A 366 21.25 5.76 -8.96
C ASP A 366 19.80 5.82 -9.44
N ARG A 367 19.10 4.66 -9.45
CA ARG A 367 17.65 4.58 -9.75
C ARG A 367 16.83 5.39 -8.76
N ILE A 368 17.11 5.26 -7.47
CA ILE A 368 16.43 6.03 -6.42
C ILE A 368 16.65 7.53 -6.60
N ASN A 369 17.87 7.95 -6.93
CA ASN A 369 18.17 9.36 -7.20
C ASN A 369 17.42 9.87 -8.43
N ALA A 370 17.34 9.09 -9.51
CA ALA A 370 16.51 9.41 -10.67
C ALA A 370 15.03 9.55 -10.27
N ALA A 371 14.50 8.58 -9.52
CA ALA A 371 13.13 8.62 -9.01
C ALA A 371 12.84 9.89 -8.20
N ARG A 372 13.78 10.32 -7.32
CA ARG A 372 13.67 11.54 -6.52
C ARG A 372 13.67 12.83 -7.35
N ARG A 373 14.44 12.89 -8.43
CA ARG A 373 14.42 14.04 -9.34
C ARG A 373 13.16 14.10 -10.18
N VAL A 374 12.75 12.95 -10.71
CA VAL A 374 11.59 12.86 -11.60
C VAL A 374 10.28 13.15 -10.87
N VAL A 375 10.11 12.66 -9.62
CA VAL A 375 8.87 12.88 -8.85
C VAL A 375 8.58 14.36 -8.58
N GLU A 376 9.59 15.22 -8.57
CA GLU A 376 9.39 16.67 -8.43
C GLU A 376 8.68 17.29 -9.63
N ARG A 377 8.69 16.61 -10.78
CA ARG A 377 8.06 17.02 -12.03
C ARG A 377 6.85 16.15 -12.40
N CYS A 378 6.45 15.23 -11.51
CA CYS A 378 5.30 14.37 -11.74
C CYS A 378 3.99 15.02 -11.26
N VAL A 379 2.92 14.80 -12.04
CA VAL A 379 1.54 14.97 -11.64
C VAL A 379 0.88 13.59 -11.64
N PHE A 380 0.20 13.24 -10.58
CA PHE A 380 -0.40 11.91 -10.40
C PHE A 380 -1.92 11.99 -10.52
N ASP A 381 -2.53 11.08 -11.27
CA ASP A 381 -3.94 10.78 -11.14
C ASP A 381 -4.15 9.93 -9.88
N GLU A 382 -4.64 10.55 -8.81
CA GLU A 382 -4.72 9.91 -7.49
C GLU A 382 -5.66 8.70 -7.50
N GLY A 383 -6.76 8.77 -8.27
CA GLY A 383 -7.70 7.65 -8.39
C GLY A 383 -7.12 6.49 -9.18
N ALA A 384 -6.56 6.78 -10.37
CA ALA A 384 -6.00 5.74 -11.25
C ALA A 384 -4.68 5.15 -10.76
N CYS A 385 -3.96 5.87 -9.88
CA CYS A 385 -2.66 5.46 -9.33
C CYS A 385 -2.69 5.10 -7.85
N ALA A 386 -3.88 5.00 -7.22
CA ALA A 386 -4.03 4.88 -5.76
C ALA A 386 -3.14 3.79 -5.13
N ASP A 387 -3.18 2.57 -5.66
CA ASP A 387 -2.40 1.44 -5.12
C ASP A 387 -0.89 1.64 -5.33
N GLY A 388 -0.50 2.17 -6.49
CA GLY A 388 0.88 2.49 -6.80
C GLY A 388 1.43 3.60 -5.89
N VAL A 389 0.69 4.68 -5.68
CA VAL A 389 1.06 5.78 -4.77
C VAL A 389 1.20 5.27 -3.34
N SER A 390 0.26 4.43 -2.87
CA SER A 390 0.34 3.78 -1.56
C SER A 390 1.62 2.94 -1.42
N GLY A 391 2.02 2.23 -2.49
CA GLY A 391 3.28 1.52 -2.54
C GLY A 391 4.49 2.45 -2.46
N LEU A 392 4.51 3.54 -3.23
CA LEU A 392 5.61 4.52 -3.18
C LEU A 392 5.72 5.22 -1.82
N GLU A 393 4.60 5.51 -1.15
CA GLU A 393 4.58 6.07 0.20
C GLU A 393 5.16 5.10 1.24
N SER A 394 4.96 3.80 1.03
CA SER A 394 5.43 2.73 1.93
C SER A 394 6.83 2.22 1.58
N TRP A 395 7.37 2.55 0.41
CA TRP A 395 8.69 2.13 -0.05
C TRP A 395 9.77 2.78 0.80
N SER A 396 10.48 1.98 1.60
CA SER A 396 11.39 2.48 2.62
C SER A 396 12.61 1.59 2.83
N PHE A 397 13.69 2.18 3.31
CA PHE A 397 14.85 1.46 3.85
C PHE A 397 14.49 0.85 5.20
N GLU A 398 15.00 -0.33 5.50
CA GLU A 398 14.88 -0.91 6.84
C GLU A 398 15.79 -0.15 7.80
N TYR A 399 15.25 0.16 8.98
CA TYR A 399 16.00 0.75 10.06
C TYR A 399 16.29 -0.31 11.11
N ASP A 400 17.57 -0.59 11.31
CA ASP A 400 18.03 -1.46 12.38
C ASP A 400 18.12 -0.67 13.69
N SER A 401 17.26 -1.00 14.63
CA SER A 401 17.17 -0.32 15.93
C SER A 401 18.37 -0.60 16.84
N GLU A 402 19.10 -1.70 16.62
CA GLU A 402 20.28 -2.05 17.42
C GLU A 402 21.52 -1.29 16.96
N THR A 403 21.75 -1.28 15.63
CA THR A 403 22.90 -0.59 15.05
C THR A 403 22.62 0.88 14.73
N LYS A 404 21.36 1.32 14.77
CA LYS A 404 20.88 2.68 14.39
C LYS A 404 21.25 3.09 12.97
N ILE A 405 21.33 2.14 12.06
CA ILE A 405 21.72 2.33 10.67
C ILE A 405 20.58 1.87 9.75
N PHE A 406 20.38 2.61 8.65
CA PHE A 406 19.50 2.16 7.58
C PHE A 406 20.18 1.10 6.70
N SER A 407 19.38 0.17 6.18
CA SER A 407 19.83 -0.76 5.15
C SER A 407 20.37 0.00 3.93
N ARG A 408 21.26 -0.64 3.19
CA ARG A 408 21.82 -0.04 1.95
C ARG A 408 20.81 -0.02 0.81
N GLU A 409 19.84 -0.90 0.85
CA GLU A 409 18.79 -1.06 -0.14
C GLU A 409 17.42 -1.00 0.55
N PRO A 410 16.37 -0.54 -0.13
CA PRO A 410 15.02 -0.57 0.41
C PRO A 410 14.59 -1.99 0.80
N ALA A 411 13.70 -2.09 1.77
CA ALA A 411 13.12 -3.33 2.21
C ALA A 411 12.43 -4.06 1.04
N HIS A 412 12.72 -5.35 0.90
CA HIS A 412 12.03 -6.18 -0.08
C HIS A 412 10.69 -6.67 0.51
N ASN A 413 9.63 -5.96 0.16
CA ASN A 413 8.26 -6.23 0.59
C ASN A 413 7.29 -5.83 -0.53
N TRP A 414 5.97 -5.87 -0.27
CA TRP A 414 4.96 -5.51 -1.27
C TRP A 414 5.16 -4.11 -1.88
N ALA A 415 5.77 -3.17 -1.14
CA ALA A 415 6.00 -1.79 -1.58
C ALA A 415 7.24 -1.66 -2.49
N SER A 416 8.14 -2.65 -2.50
CA SER A 416 9.32 -2.64 -3.39
C SER A 416 8.92 -2.76 -4.85
N HIS A 417 7.91 -3.56 -5.19
CA HIS A 417 7.49 -3.77 -6.58
C HIS A 417 7.00 -2.48 -7.27
N PRO A 418 6.02 -1.70 -6.70
CA PRO A 418 5.69 -0.40 -7.28
C PRO A 418 6.85 0.60 -7.23
N GLY A 419 7.73 0.53 -6.21
CA GLY A 419 8.93 1.36 -6.10
C GLY A 419 9.95 1.08 -7.20
N ASP A 420 10.25 -0.18 -7.44
CA ASP A 420 11.20 -0.59 -8.50
C ASP A 420 10.65 -0.29 -9.89
N ALA A 421 9.38 -0.61 -10.18
CA ALA A 421 8.73 -0.26 -11.44
C ALA A 421 8.73 1.26 -11.70
N TYR A 422 8.45 2.08 -10.65
CA TYR A 422 8.55 3.53 -10.74
C TYR A 422 9.97 4.01 -11.01
N SER A 423 10.96 3.46 -10.30
CA SER A 423 12.37 3.84 -10.45
C SER A 423 12.92 3.52 -11.84
N TYR A 424 12.50 2.40 -12.46
CA TYR A 424 12.81 2.08 -13.85
C TYR A 424 12.20 3.09 -14.82
N GLY A 425 10.92 3.44 -14.63
CA GLY A 425 10.26 4.47 -15.42
C GLY A 425 10.95 5.83 -15.30
N ALA A 426 11.28 6.23 -14.09
CA ALA A 426 11.98 7.49 -13.81
C ALA A 426 13.36 7.54 -14.50
N GLN A 427 14.12 6.45 -14.48
CA GLN A 427 15.40 6.35 -15.17
C GLN A 427 15.25 6.55 -16.69
N MET A 428 14.24 5.94 -17.28
CA MET A 428 13.99 6.03 -18.71
C MET A 428 13.44 7.40 -19.11
N MET A 429 12.56 7.99 -18.30
CA MET A 429 12.02 9.33 -18.51
C MET A 429 13.07 10.43 -18.37
N GLU A 430 14.00 10.31 -17.43
CA GLU A 430 15.10 11.26 -17.27
C GLU A 430 16.06 11.23 -18.46
N ALA A 431 16.27 10.06 -19.04
CA ALA A 431 17.13 9.87 -20.22
C ALA A 431 16.45 10.26 -21.55
N ALA A 432 15.11 10.39 -21.56
CA ALA A 432 14.38 10.76 -22.78
C ALA A 432 14.57 12.25 -23.09
N PRO A 433 14.78 12.64 -24.38
CA PRO A 433 14.74 14.04 -24.76
C PRO A 433 13.34 14.63 -24.46
N PRO A 434 13.25 15.90 -24.05
CA PRO A 434 11.96 16.54 -23.84
C PRO A 434 11.12 16.46 -25.13
N PRO A 435 9.77 16.37 -25.01
CA PRO A 435 8.90 16.42 -26.18
C PRO A 435 9.22 17.65 -27.00
N VAL A 436 9.52 17.45 -28.27
CA VAL A 436 9.73 18.58 -29.19
C VAL A 436 8.37 19.17 -29.47
N GLU A 437 8.13 20.44 -29.13
CA GLU A 437 7.02 21.19 -29.66
C GLU A 437 7.11 21.12 -31.20
N GLU A 438 6.25 20.37 -31.84
CA GLU A 438 6.12 20.49 -33.28
C GLU A 438 5.61 21.92 -33.57
N LYS A 439 6.55 22.81 -33.83
CA LYS A 439 6.17 24.11 -34.39
C LYS A 439 5.33 23.82 -35.63
N PRO A 440 4.14 24.45 -35.74
CA PRO A 440 3.30 24.25 -36.92
C PRO A 440 4.19 24.47 -38.15
N LYS A 441 4.28 23.45 -39.02
CA LYS A 441 5.05 23.53 -40.25
C LYS A 441 4.60 24.78 -40.98
N ALA A 442 5.54 25.69 -41.28
CA ALA A 442 5.25 26.85 -42.08
C ALA A 442 4.62 26.37 -43.40
N ARG A 443 3.34 26.65 -43.58
CA ARG A 443 2.58 26.31 -44.79
C ARG A 443 2.86 27.42 -45.81
N PHE A 444 3.12 27.03 -47.03
CA PHE A 444 3.24 28.01 -48.11
C PHE A 444 1.88 28.60 -48.42
N LEU A 445 1.83 29.87 -48.88
CA LEU A 445 0.58 30.59 -49.19
C LEU A 445 -0.34 29.83 -50.14
N HIS A 446 0.19 28.99 -51.02
CA HIS A 446 -0.58 28.18 -51.95
C HIS A 446 -1.25 26.94 -51.30
N GLU A 447 -0.84 26.59 -50.08
CA GLU A 447 -1.41 25.50 -49.27
C GLU A 447 -2.48 25.98 -48.27
N MET A 448 -2.74 27.29 -48.26
CA MET A 448 -3.73 27.93 -47.36
C MET A 448 -4.99 28.31 -48.16
N THR A 449 -6.14 28.15 -47.53
CA THR A 449 -7.40 28.63 -48.07
C THR A 449 -7.51 30.16 -47.94
N ALA A 450 -8.37 30.79 -48.76
CA ALA A 450 -8.60 32.23 -48.67
C ALA A 450 -9.04 32.68 -47.27
N ASP A 451 -9.85 31.88 -46.59
CA ASP A 451 -10.30 32.16 -45.20
C ASP A 451 -9.16 32.07 -44.19
N GLU A 452 -8.23 31.11 -44.33
CA GLU A 452 -7.03 31.00 -43.47
C GLU A 452 -6.05 32.17 -43.71
N ILE A 453 -6.04 32.76 -44.92
CA ILE A 453 -5.14 33.86 -45.26
C ILE A 453 -5.71 35.21 -44.77
N PHE A 454 -7.00 35.42 -44.98
CA PHE A 454 -7.65 36.73 -44.70
C PHE A 454 -8.25 36.83 -43.30
N TRP A 455 -8.56 35.67 -42.65
CA TRP A 455 -9.03 35.58 -41.26
C TRP A 455 -8.28 34.51 -40.51
N PRO A 456 -6.99 34.74 -40.18
CA PRO A 456 -6.25 33.77 -39.35
C PRO A 456 -6.95 33.67 -38.01
N ALA A 457 -7.24 32.42 -37.58
CA ALA A 457 -7.79 32.16 -36.25
C ALA A 457 -6.86 32.77 -35.21
N ASN A 458 -7.34 33.75 -34.45
CA ASN A 458 -6.57 34.41 -33.40
C ASN A 458 -6.27 33.42 -32.26
N ASP A 459 -5.06 32.96 -32.21
CA ASP A 459 -4.53 32.10 -31.13
C ASP A 459 -4.02 32.96 -29.94
N SER A 460 -4.80 33.97 -29.56
CA SER A 460 -4.59 34.70 -28.30
C SER A 460 -5.85 35.48 -27.93
N GLY A 461 -6.51 35.05 -26.84
CA GLY A 461 -7.58 35.82 -26.20
C GLY A 461 -7.11 37.16 -25.62
N ARG A 462 -6.82 38.13 -26.48
CA ARG A 462 -6.75 39.55 -26.14
C ARG A 462 -7.92 40.27 -26.75
N THR A 463 -8.95 40.50 -25.97
CA THR A 463 -9.93 41.53 -26.19
C THR A 463 -9.18 42.87 -26.24
N LEU A 464 -9.17 43.50 -27.44
CA LEU A 464 -8.89 44.93 -27.55
C LEU A 464 -10.13 45.65 -27.04
N GLU A 465 -10.04 46.23 -25.84
CA GLU A 465 -10.95 47.28 -25.41
C GLU A 465 -10.79 48.45 -26.39
N SER A 466 -11.88 48.79 -27.09
CA SER A 466 -11.97 50.00 -27.87
C SER A 466 -12.13 51.17 -26.93
N ASP A 467 -11.07 51.95 -26.72
CA ASP A 467 -11.19 53.31 -26.18
C ASP A 467 -12.00 54.13 -27.15
N GLY A 468 -13.10 54.72 -26.61
CA GLY A 468 -13.99 55.57 -27.31
C GLY A 468 -13.46 56.95 -27.62
N TYR A 469 -14.05 57.51 -28.62
CA TYR A 469 -14.29 58.95 -28.73
C TYR A 469 -15.79 59.17 -28.85
#